data_b20ef3602e35087d8d82da6fe554de97
#
_entry.id   b20ef3602e35087d8d82da6fe554de97
#
_cell.length_a   1.000
_cell.length_b   1.000
_cell.length_c   1.000
_cell.angle_alpha   90.00
_cell.angle_beta   90.00
_cell.angle_gamma   90.00
#
_symmetry.space_group_name_H-M   'P 1'
#
loop_
_entity.id
_entity.type
_entity.pdbx_description
1 polymer ?
#
loop_
_entity_poly.entity_id
_entity_poly.type
_entity_poly.pdbx_seq_one_letter_code
_entity_poly.pdbx_strand_id
1 'polypeptide(L)'
;FDHEEVGSDSVGGAGGPVLEHVLERLAVATGADRGQYLAQLAASSCISADNAHSVHPNYPERHEPGHRPMVNRGPAIKLNHNQRYATSATTAALAQRVFEAAGVPWQVFVSRNNMPCGSTIGPITATRLGIDTVDVGVPQLSMHSARELCGTSDPEWLAAAMTTYLGGAW
;
A
#
# COMPACT_ATOMS: atom_id res chain seq x y z
N PHE A 1 -7.32 -2.61 -10.03
CA PHE A 1 -7.41 -4.06 -10.21
C PHE A 1 -8.79 -4.56 -9.83
N ASP A 2 -9.26 -5.60 -10.53
CA ASP A 2 -10.50 -6.28 -10.19
C ASP A 2 -10.26 -7.35 -9.10
N HIS A 3 -11.34 -7.71 -8.38
CA HIS A 3 -11.36 -8.87 -7.48
C HIS A 3 -10.36 -8.84 -6.33
N GLU A 4 -9.96 -7.65 -5.86
CA GLU A 4 -9.01 -7.51 -4.75
C GLU A 4 -9.56 -8.20 -3.50
N GLU A 5 -10.81 -7.95 -3.14
CA GLU A 5 -11.49 -8.45 -1.93
C GLU A 5 -11.72 -9.99 -1.91
N VAL A 6 -11.51 -10.66 -3.04
CA VAL A 6 -11.65 -12.12 -3.16
C VAL A 6 -10.36 -12.82 -3.61
N GLY A 7 -9.20 -12.15 -3.48
CA GLY A 7 -7.88 -12.76 -3.60
C GLY A 7 -7.09 -12.43 -4.86
N SER A 8 -7.58 -11.54 -5.72
CA SER A 8 -6.87 -11.01 -6.90
C SER A 8 -6.55 -12.01 -8.02
N ASP A 9 -7.01 -13.26 -7.94
CA ASP A 9 -6.72 -14.32 -8.92
C ASP A 9 -7.68 -14.26 -10.11
N SER A 10 -7.51 -13.26 -10.96
CA SER A 10 -8.27 -13.09 -12.19
C SER A 10 -7.45 -12.36 -13.25
N VAL A 11 -7.93 -12.34 -14.50
CA VAL A 11 -7.24 -11.65 -15.61
C VAL A 11 -7.07 -10.17 -15.34
N GLY A 12 -8.07 -9.50 -14.75
CA GLY A 12 -8.04 -8.08 -14.38
C GLY A 12 -7.54 -7.82 -12.95
N GLY A 13 -7.29 -8.88 -12.17
CA GLY A 13 -6.76 -8.79 -10.82
C GLY A 13 -5.26 -8.54 -10.77
N ALA A 14 -4.74 -8.26 -9.58
CA ALA A 14 -3.30 -8.04 -9.39
C ALA A 14 -2.46 -9.30 -9.67
N GLY A 15 -3.04 -10.49 -9.49
CA GLY A 15 -2.45 -11.77 -9.91
C GLY A 15 -2.42 -11.98 -11.42
N GLY A 16 -3.22 -11.23 -12.19
CA GLY A 16 -3.29 -11.29 -13.65
C GLY A 16 -2.17 -10.51 -14.35
N PRO A 17 -2.10 -10.56 -15.67
CA PRO A 17 -1.02 -9.96 -16.45
C PRO A 17 -1.23 -8.48 -16.79
N VAL A 18 -2.35 -7.89 -16.42
CA VAL A 18 -2.78 -6.57 -16.94
C VAL A 18 -1.76 -5.47 -16.71
N LEU A 19 -1.22 -5.36 -15.49
CA LEU A 19 -0.24 -4.31 -15.17
C LEU A 19 1.08 -4.54 -15.93
N GLU A 20 1.57 -5.77 -15.95
CA GLU A 20 2.79 -6.14 -16.71
C GLU A 20 2.64 -5.78 -18.19
N HIS A 21 1.54 -6.18 -18.82
CA HIS A 21 1.29 -5.87 -20.23
C HIS A 21 1.20 -4.38 -20.52
N VAL A 22 0.59 -3.60 -19.62
CA VAL A 22 0.52 -2.14 -19.79
C VAL A 22 1.91 -1.52 -19.70
N LEU A 23 2.70 -1.88 -18.70
CA LEU A 23 4.05 -1.33 -18.50
C LEU A 23 4.99 -1.73 -19.63
N GLU A 24 4.92 -2.99 -20.10
CA GLU A 24 5.73 -3.45 -21.23
C GLU A 24 5.37 -2.71 -22.53
N ARG A 25 4.07 -2.51 -22.79
CA ARG A 25 3.62 -1.73 -23.95
C ARG A 25 4.06 -0.26 -23.90
N LEU A 26 4.07 0.35 -22.72
CA LEU A 26 4.60 1.69 -22.54
C LEU A 26 6.12 1.73 -22.82
N ALA A 27 6.87 0.77 -22.31
CA ALA A 27 8.30 0.67 -22.60
C ALA A 27 8.58 0.53 -24.11
N VAL A 28 7.86 -0.37 -24.79
CA VAL A 28 7.97 -0.55 -26.24
C VAL A 28 7.61 0.74 -27.00
N ALA A 29 6.56 1.44 -26.58
CA ALA A 29 6.13 2.69 -27.21
C ALA A 29 7.18 3.81 -27.06
N THR A 30 8.03 3.76 -26.05
CA THR A 30 9.16 4.68 -25.85
C THR A 30 10.47 4.18 -26.47
N GLY A 31 10.45 3.05 -27.18
CA GLY A 31 11.61 2.47 -27.84
C GLY A 31 12.53 1.67 -26.94
N ALA A 32 12.11 1.32 -25.73
CA ALA A 32 12.91 0.53 -24.81
C ALA A 32 12.94 -0.95 -25.23
N ASP A 33 14.12 -1.56 -25.16
CA ASP A 33 14.28 -3.02 -25.29
C ASP A 33 13.91 -3.74 -23.97
N ARG A 34 13.94 -5.08 -23.99
CA ARG A 34 13.61 -5.90 -22.82
C ARG A 34 14.54 -5.65 -21.61
N GLY A 35 15.83 -5.45 -21.86
CA GLY A 35 16.79 -5.13 -20.80
C GLY A 35 16.51 -3.79 -20.14
N GLN A 36 16.21 -2.79 -20.95
CA GLN A 36 15.81 -1.46 -20.49
C GLN A 36 14.47 -1.49 -19.73
N TYR A 37 13.49 -2.27 -20.19
CA TYR A 37 12.24 -2.48 -19.48
C TYR A 37 12.45 -3.06 -18.08
N LEU A 38 13.26 -4.10 -17.95
CA LEU A 38 13.58 -4.71 -16.66
C LEU A 38 14.32 -3.74 -15.73
N ALA A 39 15.25 -2.94 -16.28
CA ALA A 39 15.93 -1.89 -15.53
C ALA A 39 14.96 -0.79 -15.05
N GLN A 40 13.97 -0.42 -15.87
CA GLN A 40 12.92 0.50 -15.48
C GLN A 40 12.08 -0.03 -14.31
N LEU A 41 11.68 -1.31 -14.35
CA LEU A 41 10.95 -1.93 -13.25
C LEU A 41 11.76 -1.90 -11.95
N ALA A 42 13.05 -2.28 -12.02
CA ALA A 42 13.96 -2.28 -10.87
C ALA A 42 14.23 -0.87 -10.31
N ALA A 43 14.10 0.18 -11.12
CA ALA A 43 14.25 1.57 -10.71
C ALA A 43 12.91 2.24 -10.32
N SER A 44 11.81 1.49 -10.42
CA SER A 44 10.48 1.99 -10.10
C SER A 44 10.12 1.76 -8.63
N SER A 45 9.22 2.58 -8.13
CA SER A 45 8.56 2.35 -6.85
C SER A 45 7.04 2.29 -7.01
N CYS A 46 6.37 1.65 -6.08
CA CYS A 46 4.92 1.53 -6.05
C CYS A 46 4.38 1.82 -4.66
N ILE A 47 3.34 2.60 -4.57
CA ILE A 47 2.51 2.70 -3.36
C ILE A 47 1.26 1.85 -3.58
N SER A 48 1.14 0.78 -2.81
CA SER A 48 -0.07 -0.04 -2.71
C SER A 48 -0.98 0.63 -1.69
N ALA A 49 -1.94 1.40 -2.18
CA ALA A 49 -2.87 2.14 -1.33
C ALA A 49 -4.14 1.32 -1.13
N ASP A 50 -4.32 0.84 0.08
CA ASP A 50 -5.45 0.06 0.54
C ASP A 50 -5.77 0.48 1.98
N ASN A 51 -6.94 0.10 2.53
CA ASN A 51 -7.29 0.50 3.88
C ASN A 51 -6.46 -0.25 4.94
N ALA A 52 -6.35 0.34 6.13
CA ALA A 52 -5.72 -0.26 7.29
C ALA A 52 -6.72 -0.40 8.43
N HIS A 53 -6.50 -1.35 9.35
CA HIS A 53 -7.33 -1.43 10.55
C HIS A 53 -6.98 -0.32 11.54
N SER A 54 -7.99 0.49 11.92
CA SER A 54 -7.91 1.35 13.09
C SER A 54 -8.07 0.53 14.37
N VAL A 55 -7.49 0.99 15.48
CA VAL A 55 -7.73 0.36 16.78
C VAL A 55 -9.20 0.49 17.17
N HIS A 56 -9.84 -0.64 17.43
CA HIS A 56 -11.22 -0.65 17.91
C HIS A 56 -11.26 -0.50 19.43
N PRO A 57 -12.08 0.41 19.99
CA PRO A 57 -12.10 0.66 21.44
C PRO A 57 -12.35 -0.57 22.30
N ASN A 58 -13.18 -1.50 21.81
CA ASN A 58 -13.55 -2.71 22.53
C ASN A 58 -12.57 -3.88 22.31
N TYR A 59 -11.63 -3.76 21.36
CA TYR A 59 -10.71 -4.85 20.98
C TYR A 59 -9.27 -4.33 20.78
N PRO A 60 -8.74 -3.49 21.70
CA PRO A 60 -7.40 -2.91 21.52
C PRO A 60 -6.30 -3.97 21.54
N GLU A 61 -6.57 -5.12 22.14
CA GLU A 61 -5.66 -6.27 22.22
C GLU A 61 -5.39 -6.93 20.85
N ARG A 62 -6.18 -6.64 19.84
CA ARG A 62 -5.94 -7.13 18.48
C ARG A 62 -4.77 -6.44 17.77
N HIS A 63 -4.36 -5.27 18.26
CA HIS A 63 -3.23 -4.52 17.72
C HIS A 63 -1.97 -4.74 18.56
N GLU A 64 -0.82 -4.59 17.92
CA GLU A 64 0.44 -4.48 18.64
C GLU A 64 0.40 -3.24 19.56
N PRO A 65 0.79 -3.33 20.85
CA PRO A 65 0.58 -2.23 21.81
C PRO A 65 1.21 -0.88 21.44
N GLY A 66 2.36 -0.91 20.77
CA GLY A 66 3.10 0.30 20.33
C GLY A 66 2.60 0.91 19.02
N HIS A 67 1.75 0.19 18.27
CA HIS A 67 1.34 0.57 16.91
C HIS A 67 -0.18 0.40 16.73
N ARG A 68 -0.92 1.36 17.24
CA ARG A 68 -2.39 1.38 17.23
C ARG A 68 -2.91 2.53 16.38
N PRO A 69 -3.05 2.37 15.06
CA PRO A 69 -3.56 3.42 14.21
C PRO A 69 -4.96 3.88 14.64
N MET A 70 -5.18 5.16 14.61
CA MET A 70 -6.44 5.81 14.96
C MET A 70 -6.99 6.58 13.77
N VAL A 71 -8.31 6.67 13.69
CA VAL A 71 -8.99 7.51 12.71
C VAL A 71 -8.62 8.99 12.93
N ASN A 72 -8.55 9.78 11.87
CA ASN A 72 -8.14 11.18 11.87
C ASN A 72 -6.73 11.43 12.49
N ARG A 73 -5.81 10.51 12.26
CA ARG A 73 -4.40 10.64 12.64
C ARG A 73 -3.44 10.41 11.47
N GLY A 74 -3.96 10.32 10.27
CA GLY A 74 -3.22 10.13 9.04
C GLY A 74 -3.15 8.67 8.57
N PRO A 75 -2.79 8.46 7.31
CA PRO A 75 -2.57 7.14 6.73
C PRO A 75 -1.56 6.32 7.53
N ALA A 76 -1.72 5.01 7.51
CA ALA A 76 -0.81 4.08 8.16
C ALA A 76 0.10 3.41 7.13
N ILE A 77 1.41 3.35 7.40
CA ILE A 77 2.37 2.49 6.73
C ILE A 77 2.23 1.08 7.34
N LYS A 78 1.95 0.08 6.50
CA LYS A 78 1.66 -1.28 6.95
C LYS A 78 2.94 -2.12 6.94
N LEU A 79 3.27 -2.75 8.08
CA LEU A 79 4.44 -3.61 8.24
C LEU A 79 4.04 -5.03 8.64
N ASN A 80 4.61 -6.03 7.97
CA ASN A 80 4.45 -7.43 8.34
C ASN A 80 5.66 -8.25 7.91
N HIS A 81 6.37 -8.89 8.85
CA HIS A 81 7.56 -9.66 8.57
C HIS A 81 7.31 -10.97 7.80
N ASN A 82 6.06 -11.46 7.78
CA ASN A 82 5.67 -12.61 6.97
C ASN A 82 5.29 -12.22 5.53
N GLN A 83 5.65 -10.99 5.11
CA GLN A 83 5.39 -10.47 3.76
C GLN A 83 3.91 -10.48 3.35
N ARG A 84 3.01 -10.29 4.31
CA ARG A 84 1.61 -10.01 4.04
C ARG A 84 1.41 -8.59 3.50
N TYR A 85 2.40 -7.73 3.75
CA TYR A 85 2.60 -6.43 3.12
C TYR A 85 3.99 -6.41 2.50
N ALA A 86 4.15 -5.74 1.37
CA ALA A 86 5.41 -5.66 0.63
C ALA A 86 6.43 -4.70 1.26
N THR A 87 6.01 -3.91 2.22
CA THR A 87 6.82 -2.85 2.84
C THR A 87 8.13 -3.38 3.41
N SER A 88 9.22 -2.79 2.95
CA SER A 88 10.59 -2.94 3.49
C SER A 88 11.00 -1.69 4.27
N ALA A 89 12.17 -1.71 4.90
CA ALA A 89 12.71 -0.51 5.55
C ALA A 89 12.93 0.64 4.55
N THR A 90 13.42 0.33 3.35
CA THR A 90 13.65 1.31 2.29
C THR A 90 12.35 1.93 1.79
N THR A 91 11.35 1.10 1.51
CA THR A 91 10.07 1.59 0.99
C THR A 91 9.22 2.27 2.07
N ALA A 92 9.37 1.87 3.34
CA ALA A 92 8.80 2.62 4.47
C ALA A 92 9.40 4.03 4.57
N ALA A 93 10.73 4.16 4.44
CA ALA A 93 11.39 5.47 4.44
C ALA A 93 10.95 6.35 3.25
N LEU A 94 10.71 5.74 2.07
CA LEU A 94 10.12 6.43 0.93
C LEU A 94 8.75 7.02 1.30
N ALA A 95 7.85 6.20 1.85
CA ALA A 95 6.52 6.67 2.23
C ALA A 95 6.57 7.77 3.29
N GLN A 96 7.45 7.65 4.28
CA GLN A 96 7.66 8.69 5.30
C GLN A 96 8.05 10.02 4.66
N ARG A 97 9.05 10.02 3.77
CA ARG A 97 9.46 11.23 3.03
C ARG A 97 8.33 11.85 2.23
N VAL A 98 7.53 11.03 1.57
CA VAL A 98 6.35 11.49 0.81
C VAL A 98 5.34 12.16 1.73
N PHE A 99 5.01 11.56 2.87
CA PHE A 99 4.08 12.14 3.84
C PHE A 99 4.62 13.44 4.45
N GLU A 100 5.90 13.48 4.78
CA GLU A 100 6.56 14.69 5.31
C GLU A 100 6.56 15.82 4.27
N ALA A 101 6.91 15.53 3.03
CA ALA A 101 6.89 16.51 1.93
C ALA A 101 5.48 17.02 1.63
N ALA A 102 4.46 16.19 1.79
CA ALA A 102 3.05 16.58 1.67
C ALA A 102 2.51 17.33 2.90
N GLY A 103 3.25 17.41 3.99
CA GLY A 103 2.77 17.97 5.25
C GLY A 103 1.65 17.15 5.91
N VAL A 104 1.63 15.85 5.68
CA VAL A 104 0.57 14.92 6.09
C VAL A 104 1.02 14.13 7.32
N PRO A 105 0.21 14.03 8.39
CA PRO A 105 0.50 13.13 9.50
C PRO A 105 0.44 11.67 9.03
N TRP A 106 1.22 10.81 9.66
CA TRP A 106 1.22 9.38 9.33
C TRP A 106 1.39 8.53 10.57
N GLN A 107 1.02 7.26 10.46
CA GLN A 107 1.07 6.27 11.52
C GLN A 107 1.72 4.98 11.00
N VAL A 108 1.96 4.03 11.90
CA VAL A 108 2.46 2.71 11.55
C VAL A 108 1.45 1.66 12.02
N PHE A 109 1.11 0.73 11.16
CA PHE A 109 0.36 -0.47 11.48
C PHE A 109 1.30 -1.68 11.52
N VAL A 110 1.27 -2.40 12.62
CA VAL A 110 1.98 -3.67 12.79
C VAL A 110 0.98 -4.72 13.25
N SER A 111 0.87 -5.81 12.51
CA SER A 111 0.07 -6.96 12.95
C SER A 111 0.72 -7.65 14.14
N ARG A 112 -0.08 -8.08 15.11
CA ARG A 112 0.44 -8.95 16.17
C ARG A 112 0.85 -10.31 15.58
N ASN A 113 1.96 -10.86 16.09
CA ASN A 113 2.48 -12.14 15.60
C ASN A 113 1.55 -13.34 15.85
N ASN A 114 0.67 -13.24 16.84
CA ASN A 114 -0.30 -14.27 17.20
C ASN A 114 -1.70 -14.05 16.60
N MET A 115 -1.83 -13.11 15.68
CA MET A 115 -3.08 -12.81 14.97
C MET A 115 -2.92 -13.06 13.47
N PRO A 116 -3.94 -13.60 12.81
CA PRO A 116 -3.93 -13.67 11.36
C PRO A 116 -3.85 -12.24 10.77
N CYS A 117 -3.07 -12.09 9.71
CA CYS A 117 -2.95 -10.86 8.95
C CYS A 117 -3.51 -11.10 7.54
N GLY A 118 -4.39 -10.23 7.07
CA GLY A 118 -4.79 -10.18 5.67
C GLY A 118 -3.61 -9.83 4.78
N SER A 119 -3.78 -9.99 3.48
CA SER A 119 -2.82 -9.55 2.46
C SER A 119 -3.47 -8.47 1.61
N THR A 120 -2.65 -7.82 0.78
CA THR A 120 -3.03 -6.76 -0.14
C THR A 120 -2.50 -7.07 -1.53
N ILE A 121 -2.76 -6.20 -2.49
CA ILE A 121 -2.18 -6.30 -3.83
C ILE A 121 -0.68 -5.98 -3.86
N GLY A 122 -0.16 -5.30 -2.82
CA GLY A 122 1.25 -4.90 -2.73
C GLY A 122 2.23 -6.05 -2.90
N PRO A 123 2.16 -7.13 -2.10
CA PRO A 123 3.02 -8.29 -2.25
C PRO A 123 2.92 -8.97 -3.62
N ILE A 124 1.72 -9.01 -4.21
CA ILE A 124 1.50 -9.60 -5.54
C ILE A 124 2.22 -8.77 -6.60
N THR A 125 2.04 -7.45 -6.59
CA THR A 125 2.71 -6.53 -7.51
C THR A 125 4.23 -6.60 -7.36
N ALA A 126 4.72 -6.54 -6.12
CA ALA A 126 6.16 -6.60 -5.83
C ALA A 126 6.80 -7.89 -6.33
N THR A 127 6.19 -9.04 -6.07
CA THR A 127 6.75 -10.35 -6.46
C THR A 127 6.65 -10.62 -7.95
N ARG A 128 5.60 -10.16 -8.62
CA ARG A 128 5.43 -10.37 -10.07
C ARG A 128 6.33 -9.47 -10.91
N LEU A 129 6.50 -8.23 -10.51
CA LEU A 129 7.16 -7.21 -11.34
C LEU A 129 8.55 -6.81 -10.84
N GLY A 130 8.91 -7.19 -9.61
CA GLY A 130 10.19 -6.78 -9.02
C GLY A 130 10.26 -5.27 -8.74
N ILE A 131 9.11 -4.64 -8.44
CA ILE A 131 9.03 -3.21 -8.11
C ILE A 131 9.06 -3.03 -6.60
N ASP A 132 9.91 -2.13 -6.13
CA ASP A 132 9.95 -1.73 -4.71
C ASP A 132 8.59 -1.15 -4.29
N THR A 133 7.89 -1.85 -3.40
CA THR A 133 6.50 -1.54 -3.05
C THR A 133 6.36 -1.25 -1.56
N VAL A 134 5.58 -0.22 -1.23
CA VAL A 134 5.12 0.07 0.13
C VAL A 134 3.61 -0.07 0.21
N ASP A 135 3.13 -0.73 1.26
CA ASP A 135 1.70 -0.79 1.57
C ASP A 135 1.33 0.31 2.56
N VAL A 136 0.37 1.14 2.19
CA VAL A 136 -0.18 2.21 3.03
C VAL A 136 -1.70 2.14 3.02
N GLY A 137 -2.35 2.76 4.02
CA GLY A 137 -3.81 2.76 4.01
C GLY A 137 -4.45 3.72 4.99
N VAL A 138 -5.68 4.11 4.70
CA VAL A 138 -6.52 4.87 5.60
C VAL A 138 -6.99 3.97 6.74
N PRO A 139 -6.74 4.35 8.02
CA PRO A 139 -7.27 3.60 9.14
C PRO A 139 -8.80 3.63 9.17
N GLN A 140 -9.42 2.46 9.23
CA GLN A 140 -10.87 2.35 9.31
C GLN A 140 -11.31 1.33 10.37
N LEU A 141 -12.53 1.50 10.84
CA LEU A 141 -13.24 0.57 11.71
C LEU A 141 -14.23 -0.25 10.89
N SER A 142 -14.52 -1.45 11.37
CA SER A 142 -15.54 -2.33 10.79
C SER A 142 -15.30 -2.69 9.31
N MET A 143 -14.04 -2.85 8.92
CA MET A 143 -13.64 -3.29 7.59
C MET A 143 -14.40 -4.56 7.18
N HIS A 144 -14.86 -4.63 5.94
CA HIS A 144 -15.69 -5.70 5.35
C HIS A 144 -17.11 -5.82 5.96
N SER A 145 -17.55 -4.83 6.70
CA SER A 145 -18.92 -4.78 7.21
C SER A 145 -19.83 -3.91 6.34
N ALA A 146 -21.13 -3.95 6.62
CA ALA A 146 -22.08 -3.06 5.96
C ALA A 146 -21.96 -1.58 6.39
N ARG A 147 -21.13 -1.28 7.39
CA ARG A 147 -20.92 0.07 7.94
C ARG A 147 -19.47 0.31 8.27
N GLU A 148 -18.65 0.39 7.25
CA GLU A 148 -17.27 0.80 7.40
C GLU A 148 -17.17 2.29 7.75
N LEU A 149 -16.19 2.64 8.57
CA LEU A 149 -16.00 3.99 9.04
C LEU A 149 -14.52 4.35 9.05
N CYS A 150 -14.16 5.48 8.43
CA CYS A 150 -12.84 6.08 8.53
C CYS A 150 -12.91 7.51 9.08
N GLY A 151 -11.77 8.10 9.35
CA GLY A 151 -11.68 9.52 9.69
C GLY A 151 -11.96 10.41 8.49
N THR A 152 -12.63 11.52 8.67
CA THR A 152 -12.99 12.44 7.57
C THR A 152 -11.79 13.08 6.91
N SER A 153 -10.68 13.28 7.64
CA SER A 153 -9.45 13.88 7.11
C SER A 153 -8.49 12.87 6.48
N ASP A 154 -8.58 11.58 6.85
CA ASP A 154 -7.59 10.58 6.43
C ASP A 154 -7.57 10.35 4.90
N PRO A 155 -8.72 10.29 4.18
CA PRO A 155 -8.72 10.18 2.72
C PRO A 155 -8.12 11.40 2.02
N GLU A 156 -8.39 12.61 2.53
CA GLU A 156 -7.81 13.85 2.00
C GLU A 156 -6.29 13.86 2.15
N TRP A 157 -5.78 13.49 3.32
CA TRP A 157 -4.35 13.37 3.55
C TRP A 157 -3.69 12.31 2.67
N LEU A 158 -4.34 11.16 2.49
CA LEU A 158 -3.82 10.15 1.57
C LEU A 158 -3.78 10.70 0.13
N ALA A 159 -4.81 11.38 -0.33
CA ALA A 159 -4.85 11.99 -1.65
C ALA A 159 -3.75 13.04 -1.84
N ALA A 160 -3.49 13.88 -0.84
CA ALA A 160 -2.40 14.85 -0.85
C ALA A 160 -1.03 14.17 -0.96
N ALA A 161 -0.81 13.11 -0.18
CA ALA A 161 0.42 12.33 -0.24
C ALA A 161 0.61 11.65 -1.61
N MET A 162 -0.45 11.08 -2.20
CA MET A 162 -0.38 10.48 -3.54
C MET A 162 -0.09 11.52 -4.62
N THR A 163 -0.65 12.72 -4.50
CA THR A 163 -0.34 13.85 -5.39
C THR A 163 1.14 14.22 -5.32
N THR A 164 1.69 14.32 -4.11
CA THR A 164 3.11 14.61 -3.88
C THR A 164 3.99 13.50 -4.47
N TYR A 165 3.65 12.23 -4.22
CA TYR A 165 4.39 11.08 -4.74
C TYR A 165 4.43 11.08 -6.28
N LEU A 166 3.28 11.21 -6.92
CA LEU A 166 3.18 11.21 -8.38
C LEU A 166 3.82 12.44 -9.02
N GLY A 167 3.87 13.55 -8.31
CA GLY A 167 4.57 14.77 -8.73
C GLY A 167 6.09 14.69 -8.64
N GLY A 168 6.65 13.69 -7.98
CA GLY A 168 8.10 13.50 -7.83
C GLY A 168 8.79 14.56 -6.95
N ALA A 169 8.04 15.29 -6.14
CA ALA A 169 8.53 16.40 -5.30
C ALA A 169 8.79 15.97 -3.83
N TRP A 170 9.55 14.87 -3.64
CA TRP A 170 9.78 14.28 -2.31
C TRP A 170 11.19 13.69 -2.13
#